data_c0e034da0fde3c917d7cf7e742c61222
#
_entry.id   c0e034da0fde3c917d7cf7e742c61222
#
_cell.length_a   1.000
_cell.length_b   1.000
_cell.length_c   1.000
_cell.angle_alpha   90.00
_cell.angle_beta   90.00
_cell.angle_gamma   90.00
#
_symmetry.space_group_name_H-M   'P 1'
#
loop_
_entity.id
_entity.type
_entity.pdbx_description
1 polymer ?
#
loop_
_entity_poly.entity_id
_entity_poly.type
_entity_poly.pdbx_seq_one_letter_code
_entity_poly.pdbx_strand_id
1 'polypeptide(L)'
;VDFDTGVTSIVVPGVFGGNSFVPPVGIGPATGLFNRVYDNGFVRQGPRSPATGRTTDYEFQTQDQVQGNRLALSATGGERRVTTEASASSPTGWSEGDEWEISPYLSLSRLTDLGNGWSVGPSFHFSFTNVDGRQEGLNTLNARERRDIFDVRAIDRFDSTGLILPNAPYTGSPGAIAPLLPVAPANRTFEDTLRSTDIVLFRDSVQESLDVNLFGISLGANAVYQSESRFFAGIGTGLVLNIADWDAKRSDQLIQVTNGGAPVEIGSAGFRNSGTDLLFGFYLQSSVGYQINEAWSVEANARYDWNESLRDSVGGSEFEVDLTGVSLGLGADFSF
;
A
#
# COMPACT_ATOMS: atom_id res chain seq x y z
N VAL A 1 -3.31 1.04 22.58
CA VAL A 1 -2.40 1.28 21.44
C VAL A 1 -3.23 1.67 20.25
N ASP A 2 -2.92 2.83 19.67
CA ASP A 2 -3.63 3.36 18.52
C ASP A 2 -2.69 3.41 17.32
N PHE A 3 -3.17 2.95 16.16
CA PHE A 3 -2.46 3.05 14.89
C PHE A 3 -3.21 3.98 13.93
N ASP A 4 -2.53 4.97 13.38
CA ASP A 4 -2.98 5.73 12.21
C ASP A 4 -2.24 5.19 10.99
N THR A 5 -2.86 4.22 10.33
CA THR A 5 -2.26 3.51 9.21
C THR A 5 -2.19 4.43 7.99
N GLY A 6 -0.97 4.79 7.62
CA GLY A 6 -0.68 5.60 6.44
C GLY A 6 -0.89 4.84 5.12
N VAL A 7 -0.86 5.60 4.03
CA VAL A 7 -0.97 5.05 2.66
C VAL A 7 0.18 4.10 2.35
N THR A 8 -0.05 3.20 1.39
CA THR A 8 0.99 2.26 0.94
C THR A 8 2.22 2.99 0.42
N SER A 9 3.39 2.49 0.78
CA SER A 9 4.68 2.93 0.23
C SER A 9 5.07 2.16 -1.03
N ILE A 10 4.31 1.12 -1.41
CA ILE A 10 4.59 0.33 -2.60
C ILE A 10 4.13 1.08 -3.84
N VAL A 11 5.09 1.39 -4.73
CA VAL A 11 4.75 1.90 -6.06
C VAL A 11 4.06 0.78 -6.84
N VAL A 12 2.80 0.99 -7.19
CA VAL A 12 2.00 0.02 -7.95
C VAL A 12 2.44 0.06 -9.42
N PRO A 13 3.19 -0.95 -9.92
CA PRO A 13 3.59 -0.97 -11.32
C PRO A 13 2.36 -1.17 -12.20
N GLY A 14 2.06 -0.21 -13.08
CA GLY A 14 1.02 -0.36 -14.10
C GLY A 14 -0.41 -0.22 -13.60
N VAL A 15 -0.66 0.25 -12.39
CA VAL A 15 -1.95 0.90 -12.06
C VAL A 15 -2.01 2.16 -12.91
N PHE A 16 -2.99 2.24 -13.76
CA PHE A 16 -3.06 3.23 -14.83
C PHE A 16 -2.03 2.95 -15.96
N GLY A 17 -1.93 1.69 -16.38
CA GLY A 17 -1.13 1.28 -17.53
C GLY A 17 -1.52 2.15 -18.71
N GLY A 18 -0.56 2.94 -19.19
CA GLY A 18 -0.79 3.85 -20.31
C GLY A 18 -1.30 3.08 -21.51
N ASN A 19 -2.04 3.78 -22.37
CA ASN A 19 -2.45 3.24 -23.63
C ASN A 19 -1.22 2.72 -24.40
N SER A 20 -1.33 1.53 -24.94
CA SER A 20 -0.29 0.94 -25.77
C SER A 20 -0.84 0.63 -27.16
N PHE A 21 0.03 0.76 -28.16
CA PHE A 21 -0.31 0.45 -29.53
C PHE A 21 0.85 -0.29 -30.21
N VAL A 22 0.54 -1.48 -30.69
CA VAL A 22 1.45 -2.30 -31.49
C VAL A 22 0.83 -2.43 -32.88
N PRO A 23 1.42 -1.85 -33.93
CA PRO A 23 0.91 -1.97 -35.29
C PRO A 23 1.10 -3.40 -35.80
N PRO A 24 0.30 -3.83 -36.81
CA PRO A 24 0.55 -5.08 -37.51
C PRO A 24 1.98 -5.19 -38.03
N VAL A 25 2.52 -6.42 -37.94
CA VAL A 25 3.89 -6.70 -38.39
C VAL A 25 3.93 -6.66 -39.93
N GLY A 26 5.05 -6.22 -40.52
CA GLY A 26 5.31 -6.28 -41.94
C GLY A 26 4.92 -5.04 -42.73
N ILE A 27 4.08 -4.15 -42.18
CA ILE A 27 3.63 -2.95 -42.90
C ILE A 27 4.63 -1.78 -42.82
N GLY A 28 5.59 -1.81 -41.89
CA GLY A 28 6.56 -0.73 -41.69
C GLY A 28 5.91 0.62 -41.39
N PRO A 29 6.71 1.72 -41.33
CA PRO A 29 6.16 3.08 -41.17
C PRO A 29 5.30 3.49 -42.38
N ALA A 30 4.35 4.42 -42.16
CA ALA A 30 3.48 4.93 -43.21
C ALA A 30 4.24 5.75 -44.26
N THR A 31 5.42 6.23 -43.94
CA THR A 31 6.27 7.04 -44.85
C THR A 31 7.56 6.30 -45.19
N GLY A 32 8.23 6.74 -46.24
CA GLY A 32 9.51 6.17 -46.66
C GLY A 32 9.41 4.92 -47.53
N LEU A 33 10.57 4.47 -48.00
CA LEU A 33 10.72 3.35 -48.93
C LEU A 33 10.91 2.05 -48.15
N PHE A 34 9.84 1.27 -47.99
CA PHE A 34 9.84 0.00 -47.27
C PHE A 34 9.20 -1.10 -48.09
N ASN A 35 9.66 -2.33 -47.91
CA ASN A 35 8.95 -3.50 -48.35
C ASN A 35 7.82 -3.76 -47.34
N ARG A 36 6.58 -3.75 -47.84
CA ARG A 36 5.36 -3.91 -47.04
C ARG A 36 4.66 -5.20 -47.44
N VAL A 37 4.31 -5.99 -46.43
CA VAL A 37 3.58 -7.24 -46.62
C VAL A 37 2.25 -7.11 -45.86
N TYR A 38 1.17 -7.46 -46.54
CA TYR A 38 -0.20 -7.41 -46.06
C TYR A 38 -0.83 -8.80 -46.14
N ASP A 39 -1.93 -9.03 -45.48
CA ASP A 39 -2.64 -10.30 -45.55
C ASP A 39 -3.20 -10.57 -46.96
N ASN A 40 -3.46 -9.52 -47.72
CA ASN A 40 -4.08 -9.56 -49.02
C ASN A 40 -3.22 -8.96 -50.15
N GLY A 41 -1.91 -8.94 -49.98
CA GLY A 41 -0.97 -8.49 -50.99
C GLY A 41 0.34 -7.94 -50.43
N PHE A 42 1.12 -7.32 -51.25
CA PHE A 42 2.36 -6.66 -50.86
C PHE A 42 2.64 -5.43 -51.73
N VAL A 43 3.51 -4.55 -51.25
CA VAL A 43 4.17 -3.50 -52.05
C VAL A 43 5.66 -3.51 -51.67
N ARG A 44 6.51 -3.77 -52.66
CA ARG A 44 7.97 -3.91 -52.46
C ARG A 44 8.72 -2.90 -53.30
N GLN A 45 9.93 -2.58 -52.87
CA GLN A 45 10.84 -1.77 -53.65
C GLN A 45 11.32 -2.58 -54.87
N GLY A 46 11.04 -2.07 -56.05
CA GLY A 46 11.62 -2.59 -57.29
C GLY A 46 12.91 -1.86 -57.67
N PRO A 47 13.57 -2.26 -58.75
CA PRO A 47 14.84 -1.66 -59.20
C PRO A 47 14.79 -0.14 -59.43
N ARG A 48 13.61 0.43 -59.68
CA ARG A 48 13.38 1.88 -59.89
C ARG A 48 12.91 2.65 -58.68
N SER A 49 12.56 1.96 -57.57
CA SER A 49 11.99 2.59 -56.37
C SER A 49 12.90 3.61 -55.72
N PRO A 50 14.22 3.38 -55.59
CA PRO A 50 15.11 4.36 -54.96
C PRO A 50 15.11 5.71 -55.66
N ALA A 51 14.93 5.74 -56.96
CA ALA A 51 14.97 6.96 -57.75
C ALA A 51 13.62 7.69 -57.81
N THR A 52 12.51 6.94 -57.90
CA THR A 52 11.17 7.49 -58.17
C THR A 52 10.19 7.36 -57.02
N GLY A 53 10.50 6.54 -55.99
CA GLY A 53 9.55 6.16 -54.95
C GLY A 53 8.34 5.36 -55.44
N ARG A 54 8.42 4.81 -56.64
CA ARG A 54 7.36 4.02 -57.30
C ARG A 54 7.87 2.65 -57.70
N THR A 55 6.98 1.64 -57.74
CA THR A 55 7.33 0.26 -58.03
C THR A 55 6.26 -0.42 -58.85
N THR A 56 6.68 -1.41 -59.68
CA THR A 56 5.81 -2.40 -60.35
C THR A 56 5.69 -3.68 -59.51
N ASP A 57 6.47 -3.82 -58.44
CA ASP A 57 6.49 -5.00 -57.59
C ASP A 57 5.44 -4.86 -56.48
N TYR A 58 4.21 -5.17 -56.79
CA TYR A 58 3.06 -5.17 -55.89
C TYR A 58 2.09 -6.30 -56.22
N GLU A 59 1.34 -6.74 -55.23
CA GLU A 59 0.34 -7.79 -55.31
C GLU A 59 -0.96 -7.35 -54.69
N PHE A 60 -2.08 -7.78 -55.27
CA PHE A 60 -3.41 -7.72 -54.67
C PHE A 60 -4.27 -8.89 -55.13
N GLN A 61 -5.15 -9.38 -54.28
CA GLN A 61 -5.83 -10.65 -54.44
C GLN A 61 -7.21 -10.51 -55.05
N THR A 62 -7.93 -9.42 -54.77
CA THR A 62 -9.32 -9.23 -55.20
C THR A 62 -9.53 -7.85 -55.83
N GLN A 63 -10.51 -7.76 -56.73
CA GLN A 63 -10.83 -6.51 -57.40
C GLN A 63 -11.39 -5.44 -56.46
N ASP A 64 -12.00 -5.83 -55.33
CA ASP A 64 -12.52 -4.92 -54.30
C ASP A 64 -11.43 -4.10 -53.62
N GLN A 65 -10.18 -4.53 -53.73
CA GLN A 65 -9.03 -3.77 -53.23
C GLN A 65 -8.76 -2.52 -54.07
N VAL A 66 -9.26 -2.50 -55.32
CA VAL A 66 -9.18 -1.34 -56.21
C VAL A 66 -10.40 -0.44 -55.94
N GLN A 67 -10.18 0.63 -55.20
CA GLN A 67 -11.23 1.56 -54.75
C GLN A 67 -11.06 2.92 -55.43
N GLY A 68 -11.69 3.07 -56.59
CA GLY A 68 -11.52 4.29 -57.39
C GLY A 68 -10.06 4.48 -57.80
N ASN A 69 -9.46 5.58 -57.37
CA ASN A 69 -8.06 5.91 -57.67
C ASN A 69 -7.08 5.38 -56.61
N ARG A 70 -7.44 4.34 -55.86
CA ARG A 70 -6.60 3.80 -54.78
C ARG A 70 -6.59 2.28 -54.79
N LEU A 71 -5.43 1.72 -54.48
CA LEU A 71 -5.29 0.32 -54.10
C LEU A 71 -5.24 0.21 -52.59
N ALA A 72 -6.19 -0.53 -51.97
CA ALA A 72 -6.28 -0.74 -50.54
C ALA A 72 -5.73 -2.11 -50.17
N LEU A 73 -4.71 -2.14 -49.30
CA LEU A 73 -4.12 -3.35 -48.75
C LEU A 73 -4.28 -3.34 -47.24
N SER A 74 -4.52 -4.49 -46.62
CA SER A 74 -4.78 -4.58 -45.18
C SER A 74 -3.94 -5.64 -44.50
N ALA A 75 -3.54 -5.36 -43.29
CA ALA A 75 -2.85 -6.27 -42.39
C ALA A 75 -3.51 -6.30 -41.01
N THR A 76 -3.65 -7.49 -40.46
CA THR A 76 -4.15 -7.76 -39.12
C THR A 76 -2.99 -8.06 -38.13
N GLY A 77 -3.31 -8.37 -36.90
CA GLY A 77 -2.32 -8.77 -35.89
C GLY A 77 -1.67 -7.62 -35.13
N GLY A 78 -2.17 -6.39 -35.31
CA GLY A 78 -1.86 -5.31 -34.35
C GLY A 78 -2.69 -5.44 -33.08
N GLU A 79 -2.25 -4.77 -32.03
CA GLU A 79 -2.94 -4.71 -30.73
C GLU A 79 -2.98 -3.27 -30.21
N ARG A 80 -4.13 -2.87 -29.70
CA ARG A 80 -4.27 -1.64 -28.94
C ARG A 80 -4.85 -1.95 -27.57
N ARG A 81 -4.22 -1.42 -26.54
CA ARG A 81 -4.75 -1.45 -25.18
C ARG A 81 -5.10 -0.05 -24.75
N VAL A 82 -6.30 0.09 -24.21
CA VAL A 82 -6.81 1.38 -23.74
C VAL A 82 -7.35 1.19 -22.33
N THR A 83 -6.85 1.97 -21.39
CA THR A 83 -7.44 2.08 -20.06
C THR A 83 -8.62 3.03 -20.16
N THR A 84 -9.83 2.50 -20.00
CA THR A 84 -11.08 3.25 -20.18
C THR A 84 -11.65 3.78 -18.87
N GLU A 85 -11.38 3.10 -17.77
CA GLU A 85 -11.76 3.50 -16.42
C GLU A 85 -10.60 3.22 -15.47
N ALA A 86 -10.31 4.18 -14.61
CA ALA A 86 -9.36 4.00 -13.53
C ALA A 86 -9.84 4.78 -12.31
N SER A 87 -9.87 4.12 -11.17
CA SER A 87 -10.18 4.72 -9.88
C SER A 87 -9.25 4.18 -8.83
N ALA A 88 -8.82 5.04 -7.92
CA ALA A 88 -8.06 4.64 -6.75
C ALA A 88 -8.57 5.38 -5.52
N SER A 89 -8.57 4.71 -4.39
CA SER A 89 -8.80 5.29 -3.08
C SER A 89 -7.74 4.75 -2.12
N SER A 90 -7.29 5.63 -1.24
CA SER A 90 -6.33 5.27 -0.19
C SER A 90 -7.03 5.47 1.15
N PRO A 91 -7.81 4.49 1.62
CA PRO A 91 -8.40 4.57 2.94
C PRO A 91 -7.28 4.55 3.97
N THR A 92 -7.34 5.45 4.92
CA THR A 92 -6.54 5.41 6.14
C THR A 92 -7.36 4.71 7.20
N GLY A 93 -6.71 3.91 8.03
CA GLY A 93 -7.36 3.20 9.13
C GLY A 93 -6.91 3.76 10.46
N TRP A 94 -7.82 3.87 11.39
CA TRP A 94 -7.55 4.10 12.79
C TRP A 94 -8.05 2.89 13.55
N SER A 95 -7.22 2.30 14.40
CA SER A 95 -7.64 1.26 15.33
C SER A 95 -7.33 1.71 16.75
N GLU A 96 -8.31 1.58 17.60
CA GLU A 96 -8.22 1.85 19.02
C GLU A 96 -8.33 0.51 19.75
N GLY A 97 -7.36 0.19 20.56
CA GLY A 97 -7.33 -1.03 21.37
C GLY A 97 -7.18 -0.70 22.82
N ASP A 98 -8.24 -0.94 23.61
CA ASP A 98 -8.19 -0.89 25.06
C ASP A 98 -7.90 -2.30 25.61
N GLU A 99 -6.71 -2.54 26.09
CA GLU A 99 -6.33 -3.81 26.69
C GLU A 99 -5.96 -3.64 28.16
N TRP A 100 -6.31 -4.65 28.96
CA TRP A 100 -5.91 -4.71 30.36
C TRP A 100 -4.57 -5.44 30.48
N GLU A 101 -3.57 -4.73 31.01
CA GLU A 101 -2.24 -5.28 31.20
C GLU A 101 -1.98 -5.63 32.68
N ILE A 102 -1.22 -6.71 32.88
CA ILE A 102 -0.77 -7.10 34.22
C ILE A 102 0.62 -6.54 34.42
N SER A 103 0.74 -5.66 35.40
CA SER A 103 1.98 -4.98 35.77
C SER A 103 2.43 -5.36 37.20
N PRO A 104 3.47 -6.19 37.35
CA PRO A 104 4.09 -6.38 38.66
C PRO A 104 4.74 -5.08 39.14
N TYR A 105 4.57 -4.77 40.42
CA TYR A 105 5.16 -3.59 41.00
C TYR A 105 5.84 -3.87 42.34
N LEU A 106 6.87 -3.09 42.66
CA LEU A 106 7.55 -3.05 43.94
C LEU A 106 7.39 -1.66 44.55
N SER A 107 6.96 -1.58 45.80
CA SER A 107 6.82 -0.32 46.53
C SER A 107 7.70 -0.33 47.75
N LEU A 108 8.40 0.78 47.97
CA LEU A 108 9.19 1.04 49.18
C LEU A 108 8.74 2.36 49.78
N SER A 109 8.41 2.36 51.06
CA SER A 109 8.05 3.60 51.78
C SER A 109 8.69 3.64 53.13
N ARG A 110 9.00 4.87 53.58
CA ARG A 110 9.47 5.11 54.94
C ARG A 110 8.51 6.08 55.62
N LEU A 111 7.63 5.53 56.45
CA LEU A 111 6.61 6.30 57.14
C LEU A 111 7.13 6.80 58.49
N THR A 112 6.77 8.02 58.83
CA THR A 112 7.02 8.65 60.13
C THR A 112 5.68 8.87 60.82
N ASP A 113 5.52 8.38 62.02
CA ASP A 113 4.32 8.55 62.83
C ASP A 113 4.17 10.02 63.27
N LEU A 114 3.02 10.60 62.95
CA LEU A 114 2.63 11.96 63.35
C LEU A 114 1.71 11.98 64.56
N GLY A 115 1.34 10.82 65.08
CA GLY A 115 0.34 10.65 66.11
C GLY A 115 -1.10 10.60 65.60
N ASN A 116 -2.01 10.22 66.52
CA ASN A 116 -3.44 10.05 66.20
C ASN A 116 -3.73 9.09 65.02
N GLY A 117 -2.87 8.09 64.81
CA GLY A 117 -3.01 7.08 63.75
C GLY A 117 -2.54 7.52 62.37
N TRP A 118 -1.97 8.70 62.23
CA TRP A 118 -1.44 9.20 60.97
C TRP A 118 0.06 8.99 60.86
N SER A 119 0.48 8.48 59.69
CA SER A 119 1.87 8.38 59.30
C SER A 119 2.07 8.97 57.90
N VAL A 120 3.19 9.66 57.68
CA VAL A 120 3.54 10.23 56.39
C VAL A 120 4.99 9.94 56.04
N GLY A 121 5.31 9.87 54.76
CA GLY A 121 6.69 9.70 54.35
C GLY A 121 6.88 9.53 52.84
N PRO A 122 8.15 9.55 52.42
CA PRO A 122 8.49 9.33 51.02
C PRO A 122 8.17 7.90 50.59
N SER A 123 7.85 7.77 49.31
CA SER A 123 7.62 6.49 48.64
C SER A 123 8.38 6.42 47.33
N PHE A 124 8.80 5.22 47.01
CA PHE A 124 9.43 4.85 45.76
C PHE A 124 8.68 3.64 45.19
N HIS A 125 8.30 3.69 43.93
CA HIS A 125 7.67 2.57 43.22
C HIS A 125 8.44 2.23 41.96
N PHE A 126 8.53 0.94 41.67
CA PHE A 126 9.04 0.41 40.43
C PHE A 126 7.98 -0.52 39.85
N SER A 127 7.69 -0.39 38.55
CA SER A 127 6.76 -1.25 37.82
C SER A 127 7.35 -1.67 36.48
N PHE A 128 6.88 -2.81 36.01
CA PHE A 128 7.19 -3.29 34.66
C PHE A 128 5.88 -3.70 33.98
N THR A 129 5.69 -3.26 32.74
CA THR A 129 4.52 -3.60 31.94
C THR A 129 4.98 -3.86 30.52
N ASN A 130 4.49 -4.91 29.89
CA ASN A 130 4.63 -5.12 28.46
C ASN A 130 3.28 -4.77 27.82
N VAL A 131 3.32 -3.91 26.81
CA VAL A 131 2.15 -3.50 26.04
C VAL A 131 2.39 -3.91 24.61
N ASP A 132 1.53 -4.73 24.06
CA ASP A 132 1.57 -5.10 22.66
C ASP A 132 0.31 -4.67 21.92
N GLY A 133 0.50 -4.25 20.67
CA GLY A 133 -0.58 -3.86 19.78
C GLY A 133 -0.40 -4.52 18.42
N ARG A 134 -1.49 -4.99 17.82
CA ARG A 134 -1.47 -5.58 16.49
C ARG A 134 -2.67 -5.15 15.70
N GLN A 135 -2.41 -4.76 14.46
CA GLN A 135 -3.44 -4.47 13.48
C GLN A 135 -3.21 -5.26 12.21
N GLU A 136 -4.24 -5.95 11.75
CA GLU A 136 -4.15 -6.80 10.55
C GLU A 136 -5.31 -6.52 9.59
N GLY A 137 -5.04 -6.68 8.28
CA GLY A 137 -6.08 -6.72 7.25
C GLY A 137 -6.65 -5.37 6.83
N LEU A 138 -6.02 -4.26 7.19
CA LEU A 138 -6.36 -2.98 6.60
C LEU A 138 -5.94 -2.92 5.14
N ASN A 139 -6.83 -2.38 4.31
CA ASN A 139 -6.52 -2.11 2.91
C ASN A 139 -6.24 -0.62 2.75
N THR A 140 -4.99 -0.25 2.57
CA THR A 140 -4.59 1.16 2.37
C THR A 140 -4.61 1.60 0.90
N LEU A 141 -4.85 0.67 0.00
CA LEU A 141 -5.09 0.94 -1.41
C LEU A 141 -6.24 0.07 -1.93
N ASN A 142 -7.23 0.71 -2.56
CA ASN A 142 -8.20 0.06 -3.41
C ASN A 142 -8.18 0.75 -4.76
N ALA A 143 -7.64 0.08 -5.76
CA ALA A 143 -7.62 0.60 -7.12
C ALA A 143 -8.30 -0.37 -8.08
N ARG A 144 -9.07 0.18 -9.02
CA ARG A 144 -9.73 -0.56 -10.08
C ARG A 144 -9.37 0.04 -11.42
N GLU A 145 -9.04 -0.82 -12.35
CA GLU A 145 -8.75 -0.45 -13.71
C GLU A 145 -9.54 -1.34 -14.67
N ARG A 146 -10.13 -0.73 -15.71
CA ARG A 146 -10.70 -1.42 -16.83
C ARG A 146 -9.81 -1.21 -18.05
N ARG A 147 -9.35 -2.30 -18.64
CA ARG A 147 -8.48 -2.34 -19.82
C ARG A 147 -9.24 -2.97 -20.98
N ASP A 148 -9.51 -2.19 -22.02
CA ASP A 148 -10.07 -2.70 -23.27
C ASP A 148 -8.93 -3.05 -24.22
N ILE A 149 -8.94 -4.28 -24.75
CA ILE A 149 -7.93 -4.83 -25.65
C ILE A 149 -8.56 -5.02 -27.00
N PHE A 150 -8.01 -4.35 -27.99
CA PHE A 150 -8.50 -4.38 -29.37
C PHE A 150 -7.52 -5.10 -30.28
N ASP A 151 -8.05 -5.91 -31.17
CA ASP A 151 -7.35 -6.32 -32.38
C ASP A 151 -7.36 -5.17 -33.38
N VAL A 152 -6.20 -4.87 -33.94
CA VAL A 152 -6.03 -3.73 -34.83
C VAL A 152 -5.73 -4.25 -36.24
N ARG A 153 -6.54 -3.78 -37.20
CA ARG A 153 -6.32 -3.93 -38.62
C ARG A 153 -5.85 -2.62 -39.20
N ALA A 154 -4.71 -2.64 -39.89
CA ALA A 154 -4.23 -1.50 -40.65
C ALA A 154 -4.74 -1.60 -42.11
N ILE A 155 -5.14 -0.48 -42.67
CA ILE A 155 -5.49 -0.37 -44.09
C ILE A 155 -4.65 0.75 -44.69
N ASP A 156 -3.76 0.36 -45.59
CA ASP A 156 -2.94 1.26 -46.40
C ASP A 156 -3.57 1.46 -47.77
N ARG A 157 -3.74 2.72 -48.17
CA ARG A 157 -4.27 3.10 -49.46
C ARG A 157 -3.19 3.76 -50.31
N PHE A 158 -2.83 3.12 -51.41
CA PHE A 158 -1.83 3.59 -52.36
C PHE A 158 -2.49 4.38 -53.47
N ASP A 159 -1.93 5.52 -53.80
CA ASP A 159 -2.45 6.35 -54.91
C ASP A 159 -2.21 5.70 -56.27
N SER A 160 -3.30 5.43 -56.98
CA SER A 160 -3.29 4.91 -58.37
C SER A 160 -3.88 5.89 -59.35
N THR A 161 -3.95 7.17 -59.03
CA THR A 161 -4.48 8.22 -59.93
C THR A 161 -3.77 8.21 -61.27
N GLY A 162 -4.55 8.13 -62.37
CA GLY A 162 -4.04 8.08 -63.72
C GLY A 162 -3.44 6.74 -64.14
N LEU A 163 -3.54 5.71 -63.28
CA LEU A 163 -3.09 4.36 -63.60
C LEU A 163 -4.27 3.44 -63.87
N ILE A 164 -4.13 2.54 -64.83
CA ILE A 164 -5.04 1.43 -65.07
C ILE A 164 -4.40 0.21 -64.43
N LEU A 165 -4.92 -0.18 -63.24
CA LEU A 165 -4.43 -1.35 -62.52
C LEU A 165 -4.82 -2.63 -63.23
N PRO A 166 -3.99 -3.69 -63.21
CA PRO A 166 -4.34 -5.01 -63.75
C PRO A 166 -5.59 -5.58 -63.08
N ASN A 167 -6.22 -6.58 -63.70
CA ASN A 167 -7.30 -7.33 -63.04
C ASN A 167 -6.75 -8.20 -61.90
N ALA A 168 -7.53 -8.34 -60.86
CA ALA A 168 -7.21 -9.25 -59.74
C ALA A 168 -7.50 -10.72 -60.14
N PRO A 169 -6.76 -11.70 -59.58
CA PRO A 169 -5.58 -11.55 -58.74
C PRO A 169 -4.37 -11.09 -59.56
N TYR A 170 -3.59 -10.16 -59.01
CA TYR A 170 -2.38 -9.67 -59.64
C TYR A 170 -1.16 -9.90 -58.75
N THR A 171 -0.17 -10.61 -59.26
CA THR A 171 1.12 -10.85 -58.63
C THR A 171 2.21 -10.23 -59.47
N GLY A 172 2.67 -9.04 -59.10
CA GLY A 172 3.79 -8.38 -59.73
C GLY A 172 5.11 -8.97 -59.30
N SER A 173 6.10 -8.94 -60.20
CA SER A 173 7.46 -9.32 -59.89
C SER A 173 8.44 -8.28 -60.42
N PRO A 174 9.70 -8.25 -59.93
CA PRO A 174 10.72 -7.37 -60.44
C PRO A 174 10.87 -7.49 -61.95
N GLY A 175 10.69 -6.38 -62.66
CA GLY A 175 10.73 -6.36 -64.14
C GLY A 175 9.38 -6.52 -64.80
N ALA A 176 8.29 -6.73 -64.11
CA ALA A 176 6.94 -6.75 -64.69
C ALA A 176 6.59 -5.40 -65.39
N ILE A 177 5.88 -5.48 -66.46
CA ILE A 177 5.35 -4.30 -67.17
C ILE A 177 3.96 -4.00 -66.57
N ALA A 178 3.97 -3.34 -65.41
CA ALA A 178 2.75 -2.90 -64.78
C ALA A 178 2.81 -1.41 -64.46
N PRO A 179 1.67 -0.76 -64.18
CA PRO A 179 1.67 0.62 -63.72
C PRO A 179 2.55 0.83 -62.51
N LEU A 180 3.24 1.95 -62.44
CA LEU A 180 4.11 2.30 -61.34
C LEU A 180 3.27 2.79 -60.13
N LEU A 181 3.17 1.97 -59.07
CA LEU A 181 2.48 2.30 -57.85
C LEU A 181 3.45 2.96 -56.86
N PRO A 182 3.04 3.97 -56.07
CA PRO A 182 3.86 4.49 -54.96
C PRO A 182 4.23 3.40 -53.96
N VAL A 183 5.49 3.39 -53.47
CA VAL A 183 5.93 2.43 -52.45
C VAL A 183 5.40 2.81 -51.08
N ALA A 184 5.19 4.11 -50.81
CA ALA A 184 4.57 4.60 -49.60
C ALA A 184 3.04 4.76 -49.80
N PRO A 185 2.22 4.38 -48.83
CA PRO A 185 0.79 4.64 -48.89
C PRO A 185 0.49 6.14 -48.82
N ALA A 186 -0.52 6.59 -49.58
CA ALA A 186 -1.02 7.95 -49.48
C ALA A 186 -1.81 8.20 -48.15
N ASN A 187 -2.39 7.13 -47.60
CA ASN A 187 -3.13 7.18 -46.36
C ASN A 187 -3.06 5.81 -45.66
N ARG A 188 -2.91 5.85 -44.32
CA ARG A 188 -3.04 4.69 -43.44
C ARG A 188 -4.17 4.96 -42.45
N THR A 189 -5.07 4.00 -42.29
CA THR A 189 -6.12 4.00 -41.26
C THR A 189 -6.02 2.74 -40.42
N PHE A 190 -6.51 2.82 -39.19
CA PHE A 190 -6.60 1.67 -38.30
C PHE A 190 -8.06 1.44 -37.95
N GLU A 191 -8.46 0.18 -37.97
CA GLU A 191 -9.77 -0.30 -37.53
C GLU A 191 -9.55 -1.16 -36.28
N ASP A 192 -10.24 -0.79 -35.18
CA ASP A 192 -10.13 -1.46 -33.92
C ASP A 192 -11.36 -2.35 -33.69
N THR A 193 -11.14 -3.61 -33.36
CA THR A 193 -12.20 -4.55 -32.97
C THR A 193 -11.96 -4.99 -31.55
N LEU A 194 -12.90 -4.73 -30.62
CA LEU A 194 -12.76 -5.13 -29.23
C LEU A 194 -12.64 -6.66 -29.14
N ARG A 195 -11.50 -7.12 -28.60
CA ARG A 195 -11.21 -8.53 -28.37
C ARG A 195 -11.62 -8.97 -26.97
N SER A 196 -11.25 -8.21 -25.97
CA SER A 196 -11.56 -8.48 -24.56
C SER A 196 -11.53 -7.23 -23.70
N THR A 197 -12.17 -7.33 -22.55
CA THR A 197 -12.08 -6.33 -21.50
C THR A 197 -11.57 -7.02 -20.23
N ASP A 198 -10.51 -6.50 -19.64
CA ASP A 198 -9.98 -6.96 -18.38
C ASP A 198 -10.35 -5.97 -17.28
N ILE A 199 -10.83 -6.50 -16.16
CA ILE A 199 -11.01 -5.76 -14.90
C ILE A 199 -9.88 -6.16 -13.97
N VAL A 200 -9.06 -5.20 -13.60
CA VAL A 200 -7.93 -5.40 -12.70
C VAL A 200 -8.19 -4.64 -11.40
N LEU A 201 -8.13 -5.36 -10.30
CA LEU A 201 -8.25 -4.80 -8.95
C LEU A 201 -6.88 -4.90 -8.27
N PHE A 202 -6.49 -3.83 -7.61
CA PHE A 202 -5.30 -3.79 -6.76
C PHE A 202 -5.74 -3.49 -5.33
N ARG A 203 -5.15 -4.20 -4.39
CA ARG A 203 -5.36 -4.00 -2.96
C ARG A 203 -4.03 -4.07 -2.26
N ASP A 204 -3.84 -3.20 -1.29
CA ASP A 204 -2.71 -3.27 -0.39
C ASP A 204 -3.20 -3.69 0.99
N SER A 205 -2.72 -4.84 1.46
CA SER A 205 -3.01 -5.39 2.78
C SER A 205 -1.87 -5.03 3.71
N VAL A 206 -2.18 -4.31 4.77
CA VAL A 206 -1.22 -3.85 5.77
C VAL A 206 -1.37 -4.65 7.04
N GLN A 207 -0.22 -5.02 7.63
CA GLN A 207 -0.11 -5.59 8.96
C GLN A 207 0.84 -4.74 9.76
N GLU A 208 0.41 -4.34 10.96
CA GLU A 208 1.20 -3.52 11.89
C GLU A 208 1.27 -4.20 13.24
N SER A 209 2.41 -4.07 13.90
CA SER A 209 2.61 -4.54 15.27
C SER A 209 3.53 -3.60 16.03
N LEU A 210 3.21 -3.40 17.28
CA LEU A 210 3.99 -2.64 18.25
C LEU A 210 4.18 -3.49 19.51
N ASP A 211 5.41 -3.54 20.00
CA ASP A 211 5.79 -4.19 21.24
C ASP A 211 6.51 -3.14 22.09
N VAL A 212 6.01 -2.86 23.29
CA VAL A 212 6.54 -1.84 24.20
C VAL A 212 6.80 -2.42 25.58
N ASN A 213 8.04 -2.37 26.03
CA ASN A 213 8.44 -2.69 27.37
C ASN A 213 8.52 -1.39 28.19
N LEU A 214 7.66 -1.24 29.16
CA LEU A 214 7.58 -0.07 30.03
C LEU A 214 8.19 -0.37 31.38
N PHE A 215 9.18 0.44 31.79
CA PHE A 215 9.78 0.43 33.12
C PHE A 215 9.39 1.72 33.80
N GLY A 216 8.46 1.62 34.77
CA GLY A 216 7.97 2.75 35.56
C GLY A 216 8.77 2.96 36.84
N ILE A 217 9.25 4.16 37.05
CA ILE A 217 9.89 4.61 38.29
C ILE A 217 9.07 5.76 38.83
N SER A 218 8.60 5.66 40.07
CA SER A 218 7.84 6.74 40.73
C SER A 218 8.47 7.15 42.04
N LEU A 219 8.51 8.46 42.24
CA LEU A 219 8.96 9.09 43.49
C LEU A 219 7.86 9.97 44.03
N GLY A 220 7.47 9.74 45.27
CA GLY A 220 6.34 10.46 45.83
C GLY A 220 6.32 10.49 47.37
N ALA A 221 5.15 10.79 47.88
CA ALA A 221 4.87 10.78 49.32
C ALA A 221 3.51 10.11 49.56
N ASN A 222 3.45 9.35 50.64
CA ASN A 222 2.25 8.69 51.13
C ASN A 222 1.83 9.26 52.47
N ALA A 223 0.53 9.36 52.70
CA ALA A 223 -0.08 9.59 53.99
C ALA A 223 -1.02 8.42 54.29
N VAL A 224 -0.83 7.78 55.40
CA VAL A 224 -1.57 6.58 55.85
C VAL A 224 -2.22 6.84 57.20
N TYR A 225 -3.49 6.54 57.29
CA TYR A 225 -4.24 6.51 58.51
C TYR A 225 -4.50 5.07 58.96
N GLN A 226 -4.05 4.70 60.13
CA GLN A 226 -4.29 3.39 60.72
C GLN A 226 -5.28 3.48 61.87
N SER A 227 -6.33 2.68 61.78
CA SER A 227 -7.35 2.58 62.84
C SER A 227 -6.94 1.57 63.89
N GLU A 228 -7.55 1.69 65.09
CA GLU A 228 -7.37 0.71 66.21
C GLU A 228 -7.78 -0.73 65.81
N SER A 229 -8.60 -0.88 64.75
CA SER A 229 -9.11 -2.16 64.27
C SER A 229 -8.20 -2.86 63.23
N ARG A 230 -6.93 -2.44 63.11
CA ARG A 230 -5.94 -2.95 62.17
C ARG A 230 -6.23 -2.63 60.67
N PHE A 231 -7.31 -1.93 60.37
CA PHE A 231 -7.55 -1.41 59.02
C PHE A 231 -6.76 -0.11 58.86
N PHE A 232 -6.22 0.07 57.67
CA PHE A 232 -5.61 1.33 57.27
C PHE A 232 -6.14 1.82 55.93
N ALA A 233 -6.05 3.11 55.73
CA ALA A 233 -6.33 3.76 54.43
C ALA A 233 -5.22 4.77 54.13
N GLY A 234 -4.83 4.86 52.91
CA GLY A 234 -3.74 5.72 52.45
C GLY A 234 -4.09 6.53 51.21
N ILE A 235 -3.40 7.65 51.07
CA ILE A 235 -3.33 8.40 49.82
C ILE A 235 -1.87 8.68 49.51
N GLY A 236 -1.53 8.63 48.23
CA GLY A 236 -0.17 8.90 47.75
C GLY A 236 -0.20 9.71 46.46
N THR A 237 0.84 10.49 46.27
CA THR A 237 1.04 11.24 45.02
C THR A 237 2.52 11.45 44.77
N GLY A 238 2.89 11.61 43.50
CA GLY A 238 4.28 11.82 43.13
C GLY A 238 4.49 11.94 41.66
N LEU A 239 5.76 11.97 41.27
CA LEU A 239 6.21 12.02 39.89
C LEU A 239 6.47 10.61 39.37
N VAL A 240 6.25 10.43 38.08
CA VAL A 240 6.49 9.19 37.34
C VAL A 240 7.49 9.46 36.21
N LEU A 241 8.44 8.55 36.07
CA LEU A 241 9.32 8.45 34.93
C LEU A 241 9.11 7.07 34.29
N ASN A 242 8.58 7.01 33.08
CA ASN A 242 8.48 5.78 32.31
C ASN A 242 9.61 5.73 31.28
N ILE A 243 10.31 4.61 31.25
CA ILE A 243 11.27 4.27 30.21
C ILE A 243 10.56 3.29 29.29
N ALA A 244 10.25 3.71 28.06
CA ALA A 244 9.58 2.92 27.05
C ALA A 244 10.61 2.42 26.04
N ASP A 245 10.86 1.11 26.01
CA ASP A 245 11.66 0.44 24.98
C ASP A 245 10.70 -0.23 24.00
N TRP A 246 10.72 0.20 22.73
CA TRP A 246 9.69 -0.18 21.77
C TRP A 246 10.25 -0.67 20.43
N ASP A 247 9.51 -1.59 19.80
CA ASP A 247 9.78 -2.13 18.48
C ASP A 247 8.48 -2.14 17.65
N ALA A 248 8.46 -1.35 16.59
CA ALA A 248 7.34 -1.22 15.68
C ALA A 248 7.67 -1.85 14.32
N LYS A 249 6.71 -2.60 13.77
CA LYS A 249 6.84 -3.25 12.46
C LYS A 249 5.61 -2.97 11.62
N ARG A 250 5.84 -2.75 10.32
CA ARG A 250 4.80 -2.68 9.30
C ARG A 250 5.18 -3.57 8.13
N SER A 251 4.22 -4.30 7.60
CA SER A 251 4.34 -5.09 6.38
C SER A 251 3.19 -4.76 5.44
N ASP A 252 3.54 -4.31 4.25
CA ASP A 252 2.62 -4.01 3.15
C ASP A 252 2.69 -5.14 2.12
N GLN A 253 1.54 -5.63 1.65
CA GLN A 253 1.42 -6.66 0.63
C GLN A 253 0.46 -6.22 -0.46
N LEU A 254 1.00 -5.93 -1.64
CA LEU A 254 0.22 -5.51 -2.79
C LEU A 254 -0.29 -6.71 -3.58
N ILE A 255 -1.60 -6.80 -3.70
CA ILE A 255 -2.31 -7.91 -4.34
C ILE A 255 -3.03 -7.41 -5.58
N GLN A 256 -2.87 -8.14 -6.69
CA GLN A 256 -3.60 -7.95 -7.94
C GLN A 256 -4.62 -9.07 -8.15
N VAL A 257 -5.82 -8.71 -8.55
CA VAL A 257 -6.86 -9.65 -8.99
C VAL A 257 -7.31 -9.25 -10.39
N THR A 258 -7.17 -10.15 -11.37
CA THR A 258 -7.61 -9.91 -12.75
C THR A 258 -8.85 -10.74 -13.05
N ASN A 259 -9.91 -10.10 -13.53
CA ASN A 259 -11.18 -10.72 -13.94
C ASN A 259 -11.80 -11.65 -12.89
N GLY A 260 -11.64 -11.32 -11.60
CA GLY A 260 -12.13 -12.14 -10.50
C GLY A 260 -11.39 -13.48 -10.31
N GLY A 261 -10.23 -13.62 -10.92
CA GLY A 261 -9.35 -14.79 -10.74
C GLY A 261 -8.69 -14.84 -9.37
N ALA A 262 -7.75 -15.75 -9.21
CA ALA A 262 -6.98 -15.86 -7.97
C ALA A 262 -6.15 -14.59 -7.71
N PRO A 263 -6.06 -14.14 -6.45
CA PRO A 263 -5.20 -13.03 -6.08
C PRO A 263 -3.72 -13.41 -6.31
N VAL A 264 -2.96 -12.47 -6.83
CA VAL A 264 -1.51 -12.60 -7.07
C VAL A 264 -0.81 -11.48 -6.34
N GLU A 265 0.14 -11.83 -5.49
CA GLU A 265 1.04 -10.85 -4.89
C GLU A 265 1.97 -10.30 -5.98
N ILE A 266 2.01 -8.97 -6.11
CA ILE A 266 2.83 -8.28 -7.10
C ILE A 266 3.90 -7.40 -6.47
N GLY A 267 3.87 -7.25 -5.15
CA GLY A 267 4.90 -6.54 -4.39
C GLY A 267 4.66 -6.64 -2.91
N SER A 268 5.73 -6.55 -2.15
CA SER A 268 5.68 -6.44 -0.69
C SER A 268 6.78 -5.49 -0.19
N ALA A 269 6.53 -4.85 0.94
CA ALA A 269 7.50 -4.02 1.64
C ALA A 269 7.40 -4.27 3.14
N GLY A 270 8.53 -4.23 3.82
CA GLY A 270 8.60 -4.36 5.27
C GLY A 270 9.36 -3.19 5.88
N PHE A 271 8.85 -2.65 6.97
CA PHE A 271 9.44 -1.54 7.70
C PHE A 271 9.57 -1.95 9.16
N ARG A 272 10.61 -1.45 9.79
CA ARG A 272 10.83 -1.61 11.22
C ARG A 272 11.44 -0.33 11.76
N ASN A 273 10.93 0.08 12.91
CA ASN A 273 11.49 1.16 13.68
C ASN A 273 11.50 0.76 15.15
N SER A 274 12.48 1.21 15.91
CA SER A 274 12.60 0.90 17.34
C SER A 274 13.31 2.02 18.04
N GLY A 275 13.00 2.22 19.31
CA GLY A 275 13.59 3.29 20.10
C GLY A 275 13.40 3.09 21.59
N THR A 276 13.95 4.04 22.33
CA THR A 276 13.76 4.13 23.78
C THR A 276 13.45 5.57 24.14
N ASP A 277 12.29 5.79 24.75
CA ASP A 277 11.80 7.11 25.14
C ASP A 277 11.66 7.25 26.65
N LEU A 278 11.85 8.47 27.14
CA LEU A 278 11.65 8.85 28.54
C LEU A 278 10.38 9.71 28.62
N LEU A 279 9.36 9.18 29.30
CA LEU A 279 8.04 9.81 29.40
C LEU A 279 7.79 10.20 30.88
N PHE A 280 7.43 11.45 31.06
CA PHE A 280 7.20 12.01 32.36
C PHE A 280 5.71 12.06 32.70
N GLY A 281 5.41 11.95 33.99
CA GLY A 281 4.06 12.01 34.46
C GLY A 281 3.97 12.26 35.97
N PHE A 282 2.75 12.19 36.45
CA PHE A 282 2.45 12.22 37.89
C PHE A 282 1.32 11.24 38.21
N TYR A 283 1.25 10.82 39.47
CA TYR A 283 0.22 9.89 39.91
C TYR A 283 -0.52 10.38 41.14
N LEU A 284 -1.74 9.89 41.27
CA LEU A 284 -2.53 9.94 42.49
C LEU A 284 -2.98 8.50 42.83
N GLN A 285 -2.72 8.07 44.06
CA GLN A 285 -3.06 6.73 44.53
C GLN A 285 -3.90 6.80 45.79
N SER A 286 -4.84 5.90 45.91
CA SER A 286 -5.55 5.60 47.18
C SER A 286 -5.37 4.13 47.53
N SER A 287 -5.29 3.82 48.79
CA SER A 287 -5.15 2.44 49.26
C SER A 287 -6.01 2.15 50.48
N VAL A 288 -6.38 0.90 50.60
CA VAL A 288 -7.01 0.35 51.82
C VAL A 288 -6.40 -1.00 52.12
N GLY A 289 -6.15 -1.26 53.40
CA GLY A 289 -5.52 -2.52 53.73
C GLY A 289 -5.85 -2.98 55.16
N TYR A 290 -5.34 -4.17 55.47
CA TYR A 290 -5.51 -4.83 56.74
C TYR A 290 -4.18 -5.38 57.23
N GLN A 291 -3.80 -5.00 58.47
CA GLN A 291 -2.60 -5.49 59.12
C GLN A 291 -2.85 -6.88 59.72
N ILE A 292 -2.20 -7.90 59.19
CA ILE A 292 -2.32 -9.29 59.64
C ILE A 292 -1.59 -9.48 60.98
N ASN A 293 -0.36 -8.99 61.07
CA ASN A 293 0.47 -8.98 62.27
C ASN A 293 1.44 -7.77 62.24
N GLU A 294 2.36 -7.68 63.17
CA GLU A 294 3.30 -6.55 63.28
C GLU A 294 4.18 -6.37 62.04
N ALA A 295 4.43 -7.45 61.26
CA ALA A 295 5.32 -7.44 60.09
C ALA A 295 4.57 -7.49 58.74
N TRP A 296 3.34 -8.02 58.68
CA TRP A 296 2.65 -8.26 57.43
C TRP A 296 1.30 -7.57 57.34
N SER A 297 1.04 -6.95 56.20
CA SER A 297 -0.28 -6.44 55.81
C SER A 297 -0.62 -6.83 54.38
N VAL A 298 -1.91 -6.75 54.04
CA VAL A 298 -2.43 -6.85 52.68
C VAL A 298 -3.10 -5.54 52.32
N GLU A 299 -2.88 -5.10 51.09
CA GLU A 299 -3.35 -3.84 50.58
C GLU A 299 -4.04 -4.02 49.23
N ALA A 300 -5.14 -3.29 49.03
CA ALA A 300 -5.70 -3.02 47.71
C ALA A 300 -5.52 -1.54 47.40
N ASN A 301 -5.09 -1.21 46.18
CA ASN A 301 -4.90 0.17 45.78
C ASN A 301 -5.58 0.46 44.44
N ALA A 302 -5.93 1.72 44.24
CA ALA A 302 -6.36 2.29 42.99
C ALA A 302 -5.45 3.49 42.72
N ARG A 303 -4.86 3.52 41.55
CA ARG A 303 -3.93 4.56 41.14
C ARG A 303 -4.37 5.13 39.80
N TYR A 304 -4.29 6.42 39.65
CA TYR A 304 -4.48 7.14 38.40
C TYR A 304 -3.18 7.82 38.01
N ASP A 305 -2.73 7.55 36.83
CA ASP A 305 -1.52 8.12 36.23
C ASP A 305 -1.87 9.10 35.14
N TRP A 306 -1.23 10.27 35.12
CA TRP A 306 -1.22 11.23 34.03
C TRP A 306 0.19 11.24 33.44
N ASN A 307 0.35 10.66 32.26
CA ASN A 307 1.65 10.52 31.60
C ASN A 307 1.64 11.12 30.23
N GLU A 308 2.84 11.45 29.73
CA GLU A 308 3.04 11.70 28.30
C GLU A 308 2.76 10.43 27.50
N SER A 309 2.20 10.60 26.30
CA SER A 309 2.00 9.49 25.35
C SER A 309 3.30 9.19 24.60
N LEU A 310 3.57 7.92 24.34
CA LEU A 310 4.58 7.50 23.38
C LEU A 310 4.03 7.66 21.97
N ARG A 311 4.75 8.39 21.09
CA ARG A 311 4.36 8.60 19.70
C ARG A 311 5.57 8.47 18.79
N ASP A 312 5.44 7.67 17.75
CA ASP A 312 6.44 7.55 16.69
C ASP A 312 5.79 6.99 15.41
N SER A 313 6.60 6.65 14.40
CA SER A 313 6.13 6.20 13.12
C SER A 313 6.92 5.01 12.59
N VAL A 314 6.27 4.19 11.75
CA VAL A 314 6.90 3.09 11.02
C VAL A 314 6.30 2.97 9.62
N GLY A 315 7.14 3.06 8.59
CA GLY A 315 6.71 2.86 7.19
C GLY A 315 5.60 3.81 6.72
N GLY A 316 5.54 5.05 7.28
CA GLY A 316 4.52 6.04 6.97
C GLY A 316 3.23 5.93 7.78
N SER A 317 3.11 4.96 8.70
CA SER A 317 2.08 4.93 9.73
C SER A 317 2.58 5.58 11.00
N GLU A 318 1.69 6.20 11.74
CA GLU A 318 1.95 6.72 13.08
C GLU A 318 1.31 5.79 14.11
N PHE A 319 1.92 5.67 15.29
CA PHE A 319 1.35 4.97 16.42
C PHE A 319 1.42 5.82 17.67
N GLU A 320 0.44 5.63 18.54
CA GLU A 320 0.35 6.27 19.85
C GLU A 320 0.05 5.24 20.94
N VAL A 321 0.77 5.33 22.05
CA VAL A 321 0.46 4.60 23.28
C VAL A 321 0.15 5.62 24.36
N ASP A 322 -1.11 5.73 24.74
CA ASP A 322 -1.52 6.57 25.85
C ASP A 322 -1.26 5.82 27.16
N LEU A 323 -0.41 6.37 28.01
CA LEU A 323 -0.06 5.84 29.31
C LEU A 323 -0.85 6.49 30.46
N THR A 324 -1.83 7.33 30.13
CA THR A 324 -2.74 7.92 31.09
C THR A 324 -3.88 6.96 31.40
N GLY A 325 -4.07 6.61 32.66
CA GLY A 325 -5.11 5.63 32.98
C GLY A 325 -5.23 5.29 34.42
N VAL A 326 -6.16 4.36 34.70
CA VAL A 326 -6.43 3.80 36.04
C VAL A 326 -5.81 2.42 36.16
N SER A 327 -5.07 2.18 37.21
CA SER A 327 -4.62 0.84 37.59
C SER A 327 -5.22 0.44 38.95
N LEU A 328 -5.51 -0.87 39.07
CA LEU A 328 -5.96 -1.48 40.31
C LEU A 328 -4.91 -2.52 40.71
N GLY A 329 -4.49 -2.46 41.96
CA GLY A 329 -3.44 -3.34 42.50
C GLY A 329 -3.86 -4.05 43.76
N LEU A 330 -3.26 -5.23 43.93
CA LEU A 330 -3.28 -5.98 45.20
C LEU A 330 -1.85 -6.24 45.60
N GLY A 331 -1.52 -5.98 46.87
CA GLY A 331 -0.18 -6.13 47.41
C GLY A 331 -0.15 -6.82 48.76
N ALA A 332 1.03 -7.31 49.10
CA ALA A 332 1.39 -7.71 50.47
C ALA A 332 2.58 -6.87 50.89
N ASP A 333 2.46 -6.23 52.06
CA ASP A 333 3.48 -5.34 52.56
C ASP A 333 4.20 -6.00 53.73
N PHE A 334 5.49 -5.79 53.80
CA PHE A 334 6.34 -6.23 54.89
C PHE A 334 7.00 -5.03 55.56
N SER A 335 6.77 -4.90 56.89
CA SER A 335 7.35 -3.84 57.73
C SER A 335 8.53 -4.38 58.51
N PHE A 336 9.64 -3.63 58.54
CA PHE A 336 10.88 -4.00 59.24
C PHE A 336 11.44 -2.87 60.11
#